data_4834842d79e728508ba76e1147cdeda4
#
_entry.id   4834842d79e728508ba76e1147cdeda4
#
_cell.length_a   1.000
_cell.length_b   1.000
_cell.length_c   1.000
_cell.angle_alpha   90.00
_cell.angle_beta   90.00
_cell.angle_gamma   90.00
#
_symmetry.space_group_name_H-M   'P 1'
#
loop_
_entity.id
_entity.type
_entity.pdbx_description
1 polymer ?
#
loop_
_entity_poly.entity_id
_entity_poly.type
_entity_poly.pdbx_seq_one_letter_code
_entity_poly.pdbx_strand_id
1 'polypeptide(L)'
;MASPAETAPLADAGEPTAPFPWVAMYHSVGDRSDDPYRITVTPERLAGQLRWLRRRGLRGVSVRELLAARAEGGGKGLVGLTFDDGYADFVTAALPLLHRHACGATLFVLPGRLGGDNVWDPRGPRKPLLAADGIRHAAAEGVEIGSHGLTHTDLTRADDRALTAEVTRSRVLLEELTGAPVDGFCYPYGAVDDRVRAAVRAAGYSYACAVDPGPLTGPHALPRLHLGQRDTAWRLHLKHELHRLRRRPVKGV
;
A
#
# COMPACT_ATOMS: atom_id res chain seq x y z
N MET A 1 48.28 19.20 -16.45
CA MET A 1 47.57 19.10 -15.16
C MET A 1 46.17 19.64 -15.40
N ALA A 2 45.19 18.78 -15.62
CA ALA A 2 43.81 19.14 -15.80
C ALA A 2 43.08 19.00 -14.47
N SER A 3 42.40 20.08 -14.07
CA SER A 3 41.58 20.15 -12.85
C SER A 3 40.32 19.27 -13.00
N PRO A 4 39.88 18.55 -11.99
CA PRO A 4 38.65 17.77 -12.03
C PRO A 4 37.44 18.73 -12.02
N ALA A 5 36.53 18.54 -12.95
CA ALA A 5 35.25 19.23 -13.01
C ALA A 5 34.39 18.84 -11.80
N GLU A 6 34.09 19.84 -11.01
CA GLU A 6 33.15 19.81 -9.88
C GLU A 6 31.72 19.57 -10.42
N THR A 7 31.22 18.38 -10.19
CA THR A 7 29.81 18.04 -10.54
C THR A 7 28.90 18.76 -9.55
N ALA A 8 28.25 19.80 -10.03
CA ALA A 8 27.20 20.51 -9.29
C ALA A 8 26.09 19.52 -8.90
N PRO A 9 25.50 19.63 -7.68
CA PRO A 9 24.36 18.82 -7.29
C PRO A 9 23.17 19.18 -8.19
N LEU A 10 22.53 18.14 -8.75
CA LEU A 10 21.27 18.28 -9.49
C LEU A 10 20.28 19.00 -8.57
N ALA A 11 19.94 20.22 -8.96
CA ALA A 11 18.88 21.01 -8.34
C ALA A 11 17.61 20.15 -8.32
N ASP A 12 16.97 20.13 -7.16
CA ASP A 12 15.65 19.56 -6.91
C ASP A 12 14.67 20.25 -7.88
N ALA A 13 14.48 19.63 -9.03
CA ALA A 13 13.50 20.10 -10.01
C ALA A 13 12.15 19.96 -9.34
N GLY A 14 11.56 21.08 -8.97
CA GLY A 14 10.28 21.18 -8.28
C GLY A 14 9.29 20.19 -8.89
N GLU A 15 8.84 19.23 -8.07
CA GLU A 15 7.91 18.18 -8.50
C GLU A 15 6.68 18.85 -9.15
N PRO A 16 6.26 18.39 -10.32
CA PRO A 16 5.03 18.88 -10.92
C PRO A 16 3.89 18.62 -9.94
N THR A 17 3.07 19.62 -9.69
CA THR A 17 1.91 19.62 -8.79
C THR A 17 0.78 18.69 -9.27
N ALA A 18 1.14 17.45 -9.61
CA ALA A 18 0.17 16.43 -10.02
C ALA A 18 -0.62 15.98 -8.79
N PRO A 19 -1.94 15.92 -8.88
CA PRO A 19 -2.77 15.49 -7.76
C PRO A 19 -2.40 14.08 -7.31
N PHE A 20 -2.44 13.82 -6.00
CA PHE A 20 -2.17 12.49 -5.45
C PHE A 20 -2.97 11.40 -6.16
N PRO A 21 -2.38 10.23 -6.43
CA PRO A 21 -3.11 9.08 -6.96
C PRO A 21 -4.19 8.63 -5.97
N TRP A 22 -5.30 8.11 -6.49
CA TRP A 22 -6.27 7.48 -5.61
C TRP A 22 -5.82 6.06 -5.28
N VAL A 23 -5.42 5.85 -4.02
CA VAL A 23 -5.02 4.55 -3.49
C VAL A 23 -6.02 4.15 -2.40
N ALA A 24 -6.66 3.01 -2.58
CA ALA A 24 -7.61 2.41 -1.65
C ALA A 24 -6.92 1.39 -0.76
N MET A 25 -7.25 1.39 0.53
CA MET A 25 -6.67 0.52 1.54
C MET A 25 -7.72 -0.44 2.08
N TYR A 26 -7.39 -1.72 2.05
CA TYR A 26 -8.09 -2.86 2.66
C TYR A 26 -7.12 -3.62 3.57
N HIS A 27 -7.66 -4.57 4.33
CA HIS A 27 -6.88 -5.55 5.10
C HIS A 27 -7.48 -6.95 4.89
N SER A 28 -8.40 -7.39 5.74
CA SER A 28 -9.00 -8.72 5.73
C SER A 28 -10.31 -8.77 4.91
N VAL A 29 -10.56 -9.89 4.24
CA VAL A 29 -11.79 -10.15 3.46
C VAL A 29 -12.45 -11.43 3.97
N GLY A 30 -13.45 -11.30 4.84
CA GLY A 30 -14.06 -12.48 5.47
C GLY A 30 -15.18 -12.14 6.43
N ASP A 31 -15.36 -13.00 7.42
CA ASP A 31 -16.32 -12.77 8.48
C ASP A 31 -15.90 -11.57 9.35
N ARG A 32 -16.89 -10.74 9.68
CA ARG A 32 -16.75 -9.53 10.47
C ARG A 32 -17.56 -9.54 11.76
N SER A 33 -18.02 -10.69 12.19
CA SER A 33 -18.83 -10.83 13.41
C SER A 33 -18.10 -10.28 14.65
N ASP A 34 -16.77 -10.40 14.66
CA ASP A 34 -15.87 -9.82 15.66
C ASP A 34 -14.77 -9.01 14.93
N ASP A 35 -14.99 -7.72 14.75
CA ASP A 35 -14.09 -6.81 14.01
C ASP A 35 -13.99 -5.45 14.73
N PRO A 36 -13.38 -5.40 15.92
CA PRO A 36 -13.28 -4.18 16.72
C PRO A 36 -12.44 -3.08 16.05
N TYR A 37 -11.51 -3.45 15.19
CA TYR A 37 -10.65 -2.53 14.44
C TYR A 37 -11.27 -2.04 13.12
N ARG A 38 -12.37 -2.66 12.68
CA ARG A 38 -13.08 -2.32 11.44
C ARG A 38 -12.22 -2.46 10.18
N ILE A 39 -11.36 -3.45 10.19
CA ILE A 39 -10.43 -3.75 9.09
C ILE A 39 -10.94 -4.85 8.15
N THR A 40 -12.07 -5.50 8.48
CA THR A 40 -12.63 -6.59 7.69
C THR A 40 -13.78 -6.10 6.80
N VAL A 41 -13.75 -6.50 5.53
CA VAL A 41 -14.89 -6.39 4.60
C VAL A 41 -15.38 -7.77 4.23
N THR A 42 -16.70 -7.93 4.03
CA THR A 42 -17.19 -9.22 3.52
C THR A 42 -16.88 -9.39 2.03
N PRO A 43 -16.77 -10.62 1.51
CA PRO A 43 -16.58 -10.87 0.07
C PRO A 43 -17.64 -10.17 -0.80
N GLU A 44 -18.90 -10.14 -0.37
CA GLU A 44 -20.00 -9.46 -1.07
C GLU A 44 -19.79 -7.95 -1.11
N ARG A 45 -19.27 -7.37 0.00
CA ARG A 45 -18.95 -5.95 0.06
C ARG A 45 -17.81 -5.60 -0.89
N LEU A 46 -16.72 -6.35 -0.86
CA LEU A 46 -15.59 -6.16 -1.79
C LEU A 46 -16.07 -6.28 -3.24
N ALA A 47 -16.81 -7.34 -3.58
CA ALA A 47 -17.37 -7.51 -4.92
C ALA A 47 -18.28 -6.34 -5.34
N GLY A 48 -19.06 -5.80 -4.40
CA GLY A 48 -19.90 -4.61 -4.62
C GLY A 48 -19.08 -3.36 -4.92
N GLN A 49 -17.97 -3.16 -4.21
CA GLN A 49 -17.05 -2.03 -4.39
C GLN A 49 -16.30 -2.14 -5.73
N LEU A 50 -15.80 -3.32 -6.09
CA LEU A 50 -15.15 -3.57 -7.39
C LEU A 50 -16.14 -3.38 -8.57
N ARG A 51 -17.39 -3.83 -8.44
CA ARG A 51 -18.43 -3.55 -9.43
C ARG A 51 -18.71 -2.05 -9.56
N TRP A 52 -18.70 -1.31 -8.45
CA TRP A 52 -18.89 0.14 -8.46
C TRP A 52 -17.78 0.84 -9.23
N LEU A 53 -16.51 0.47 -9.01
CA LEU A 53 -15.36 0.98 -9.77
C LEU A 53 -15.57 0.76 -11.26
N ARG A 54 -15.85 -0.49 -11.68
CA ARG A 54 -16.06 -0.84 -13.09
C ARG A 54 -17.18 -0.03 -13.75
N ARG A 55 -18.32 0.15 -13.06
CA ARG A 55 -19.46 0.94 -13.57
C ARG A 55 -19.13 2.41 -13.77
N ARG A 56 -18.08 2.90 -13.16
CA ARG A 56 -17.56 4.28 -13.27
C ARG A 56 -16.40 4.40 -14.27
N GLY A 57 -16.10 3.34 -15.02
CA GLY A 57 -14.95 3.31 -15.90
C GLY A 57 -13.61 3.34 -15.15
N LEU A 58 -13.63 2.92 -13.86
CA LEU A 58 -12.43 2.83 -13.03
C LEU A 58 -11.95 1.38 -12.95
N ARG A 59 -10.64 1.17 -12.98
CA ARG A 59 -10.00 -0.15 -12.85
C ARG A 59 -9.07 -0.16 -11.64
N GLY A 60 -9.21 -1.18 -10.78
CA GLY A 60 -8.28 -1.47 -9.71
C GLY A 60 -6.97 -2.01 -10.26
N VAL A 61 -5.84 -1.50 -9.79
CA VAL A 61 -4.50 -1.89 -10.20
C VAL A 61 -3.56 -1.93 -9.01
N SER A 62 -2.36 -2.50 -9.17
CA SER A 62 -1.32 -2.35 -8.15
C SER A 62 -0.83 -0.90 -8.07
N VAL A 63 -0.20 -0.52 -6.95
CA VAL A 63 0.37 0.83 -6.81
C VAL A 63 1.50 1.05 -7.80
N ARG A 64 2.34 0.03 -8.03
CA ARG A 64 3.41 0.09 -9.04
C ARG A 64 2.85 0.37 -10.44
N GLU A 65 1.81 -0.35 -10.87
CA GLU A 65 1.16 -0.10 -12.16
C GLU A 65 0.55 1.31 -12.23
N LEU A 66 -0.11 1.76 -11.15
CA LEU A 66 -0.68 3.10 -11.06
C LEU A 66 0.39 4.18 -11.22
N LEU A 67 1.52 4.05 -10.52
CA LEU A 67 2.60 5.03 -10.55
C LEU A 67 3.32 5.02 -11.91
N ALA A 68 3.58 3.85 -12.50
CA ALA A 68 4.16 3.72 -13.84
C ALA A 68 3.27 4.39 -14.89
N ALA A 69 1.97 4.10 -14.92
CA ALA A 69 1.04 4.74 -15.84
C ALA A 69 1.01 6.27 -15.68
N ARG A 70 1.14 6.77 -14.45
CA ARG A 70 1.17 8.23 -14.20
C ARG A 70 2.47 8.87 -14.67
N ALA A 71 3.60 8.21 -14.53
CA ALA A 71 4.89 8.69 -15.01
C ALA A 71 4.89 8.86 -16.54
N GLU A 72 4.12 8.04 -17.25
CA GLU A 72 3.91 8.11 -18.71
C GLU A 72 2.80 9.12 -19.12
N GLY A 73 2.31 9.93 -18.19
CA GLY A 73 1.23 10.89 -18.44
C GLY A 73 -0.18 10.31 -18.49
N GLY A 74 -0.34 9.02 -18.16
CA GLY A 74 -1.61 8.28 -18.09
C GLY A 74 -2.19 8.19 -16.67
N GLY A 75 -2.75 7.03 -16.34
CA GLY A 75 -3.30 6.73 -15.01
C GLY A 75 -4.73 7.27 -14.77
N LYS A 76 -5.33 7.95 -15.72
CA LYS A 76 -6.74 8.36 -15.63
C LYS A 76 -7.62 7.10 -15.60
N GLY A 77 -8.52 7.02 -14.62
CA GLY A 77 -9.38 5.85 -14.45
C GLY A 77 -8.74 4.68 -13.69
N LEU A 78 -7.48 4.80 -13.26
CA LEU A 78 -6.83 3.81 -12.42
C LEU A 78 -6.97 4.16 -10.93
N VAL A 79 -7.14 3.11 -10.11
CA VAL A 79 -7.21 3.17 -8.65
C VAL A 79 -6.26 2.13 -8.08
N GLY A 80 -5.28 2.54 -7.31
CA GLY A 80 -4.42 1.60 -6.60
C GLY A 80 -5.25 0.84 -5.56
N LEU A 81 -5.22 -0.49 -5.59
CA LEU A 81 -5.83 -1.31 -4.54
C LEU A 81 -4.72 -1.90 -3.69
N THR A 82 -4.79 -1.69 -2.38
CA THR A 82 -3.81 -2.22 -1.44
C THR A 82 -4.49 -3.07 -0.38
N PHE A 83 -3.84 -4.16 0.01
CA PHE A 83 -4.24 -5.03 1.10
C PHE A 83 -3.07 -5.14 2.07
N ASP A 84 -3.30 -4.78 3.33
CA ASP A 84 -2.25 -4.74 4.35
C ASP A 84 -2.21 -6.03 5.16
N ASP A 85 -1.12 -6.24 5.91
CA ASP A 85 -0.86 -7.31 6.87
C ASP A 85 -0.61 -8.70 6.29
N GLY A 86 -1.04 -8.98 5.07
CA GLY A 86 -0.89 -10.31 4.47
C GLY A 86 -1.79 -11.37 5.09
N TYR A 87 -3.04 -11.04 5.43
CA TYR A 87 -4.03 -12.01 5.94
C TYR A 87 -4.24 -13.16 4.96
N ALA A 88 -4.38 -14.38 5.49
CA ALA A 88 -4.56 -15.60 4.69
C ALA A 88 -5.83 -15.57 3.82
N ASP A 89 -6.85 -14.85 4.25
CA ASP A 89 -8.10 -14.65 3.52
C ASP A 89 -7.93 -13.85 2.21
N PHE A 90 -6.79 -13.18 2.02
CA PHE A 90 -6.49 -12.53 0.74
C PHE A 90 -6.53 -13.53 -0.42
N VAL A 91 -5.83 -14.66 -0.30
CA VAL A 91 -5.76 -15.67 -1.37
C VAL A 91 -7.11 -16.37 -1.56
N THR A 92 -7.83 -16.66 -0.49
CA THR A 92 -9.06 -17.46 -0.56
C THR A 92 -10.32 -16.64 -0.87
N ALA A 93 -10.33 -15.34 -0.55
CA ALA A 93 -11.51 -14.50 -0.71
C ALA A 93 -11.26 -13.26 -1.60
N ALA A 94 -10.16 -12.52 -1.40
CA ALA A 94 -9.92 -11.30 -2.18
C ALA A 94 -9.46 -11.60 -3.62
N LEU A 95 -8.45 -12.45 -3.78
CA LEU A 95 -7.81 -12.74 -5.06
C LEU A 95 -8.80 -13.26 -6.14
N PRO A 96 -9.71 -14.22 -5.85
CA PRO A 96 -10.71 -14.64 -6.83
C PRO A 96 -11.67 -13.52 -7.25
N LEU A 97 -11.96 -12.58 -6.35
CA LEU A 97 -12.80 -11.41 -6.66
C LEU A 97 -12.05 -10.39 -7.53
N LEU A 98 -10.77 -10.16 -7.24
CA LEU A 98 -9.92 -9.29 -8.06
C LEU A 98 -9.86 -9.83 -9.50
N HIS A 99 -9.59 -11.11 -9.70
CA HIS A 99 -9.58 -11.76 -11.02
C HIS A 99 -10.93 -11.62 -11.73
N ARG A 100 -12.05 -11.95 -11.06
CA ARG A 100 -13.41 -11.84 -11.63
C ARG A 100 -13.71 -10.43 -12.12
N HIS A 101 -13.13 -9.41 -11.50
CA HIS A 101 -13.34 -8.01 -11.84
C HIS A 101 -12.23 -7.40 -12.69
N ALA A 102 -11.26 -8.21 -13.15
CA ALA A 102 -10.07 -7.77 -13.91
C ALA A 102 -9.30 -6.63 -13.20
N CYS A 103 -9.13 -6.77 -11.88
CA CYS A 103 -8.40 -5.86 -11.03
C CYS A 103 -7.07 -6.47 -10.60
N GLY A 104 -6.01 -5.65 -10.59
CA GLY A 104 -4.76 -5.93 -9.88
C GLY A 104 -4.78 -5.32 -8.49
N ALA A 105 -3.80 -5.67 -7.67
CA ALA A 105 -3.62 -5.12 -6.33
C ALA A 105 -2.15 -5.22 -5.87
N THR A 106 -1.81 -4.46 -4.83
CA THR A 106 -0.59 -4.63 -4.03
C THR A 106 -0.96 -5.28 -2.70
N LEU A 107 -0.27 -6.34 -2.33
CA LEU A 107 -0.37 -7.00 -1.04
C LEU A 107 0.87 -6.66 -0.21
N PHE A 108 0.69 -5.91 0.87
CA PHE A 108 1.75 -5.58 1.81
C PHE A 108 1.82 -6.64 2.91
N VAL A 109 2.97 -7.31 3.01
CA VAL A 109 3.15 -8.48 3.88
C VAL A 109 4.30 -8.29 4.88
N LEU A 110 4.28 -9.09 5.94
CA LEU A 110 5.21 -9.06 7.06
C LEU A 110 6.08 -10.34 7.04
N PRO A 111 7.27 -10.35 6.41
CA PRO A 111 8.05 -11.57 6.27
C PRO A 111 8.56 -12.14 7.61
N GLY A 112 8.60 -11.34 8.67
CA GLY A 112 8.90 -11.83 10.02
C GLY A 112 7.71 -12.50 10.74
N ARG A 113 6.54 -12.58 10.08
CA ARG A 113 5.29 -13.12 10.66
C ARG A 113 4.62 -14.18 9.78
N LEU A 114 5.32 -14.73 8.81
CA LEU A 114 4.76 -15.71 7.87
C LEU A 114 4.15 -16.92 8.59
N GLY A 115 2.91 -17.27 8.24
CA GLY A 115 2.17 -18.38 8.84
C GLY A 115 1.76 -18.17 10.30
N GLY A 116 2.03 -17.00 10.86
CA GLY A 116 1.58 -16.59 12.19
C GLY A 116 0.19 -15.98 12.18
N ASP A 117 -0.05 -15.09 13.13
CA ASP A 117 -1.30 -14.35 13.26
C ASP A 117 -1.06 -12.85 13.59
N ASN A 118 -2.13 -12.06 13.63
CA ASN A 118 -2.16 -10.63 13.91
C ASN A 118 -1.99 -10.30 15.41
N VAL A 119 -0.89 -10.71 16.03
CA VAL A 119 -0.61 -10.50 17.47
C VAL A 119 -0.66 -9.04 17.92
N TRP A 120 -0.50 -8.09 17.01
CA TRP A 120 -0.55 -6.64 17.28
C TRP A 120 -1.96 -6.10 17.48
N ASP A 121 -2.99 -6.91 17.19
CA ASP A 121 -4.41 -6.58 17.35
C ASP A 121 -5.05 -7.33 18.53
N PRO A 122 -4.70 -7.02 19.78
CA PRO A 122 -5.04 -7.86 20.94
C PRO A 122 -6.54 -7.90 21.29
N ARG A 123 -7.33 -6.94 20.81
CA ARG A 123 -8.78 -6.86 21.10
C ARG A 123 -9.66 -7.61 20.12
N GLY A 124 -9.10 -8.05 18.98
CA GLY A 124 -9.82 -8.76 17.93
C GLY A 124 -9.48 -10.26 17.91
N PRO A 125 -10.14 -11.02 17.05
CA PRO A 125 -9.83 -12.41 16.85
C PRO A 125 -8.43 -12.58 16.25
N ARG A 126 -7.78 -13.69 16.58
CA ARG A 126 -6.55 -14.08 15.92
C ARG A 126 -6.86 -14.51 14.49
N LYS A 127 -6.35 -13.76 13.52
CA LYS A 127 -6.51 -14.03 12.09
C LYS A 127 -5.19 -14.56 11.54
N PRO A 128 -5.19 -15.70 10.82
CA PRO A 128 -3.97 -16.24 10.25
C PRO A 128 -3.41 -15.34 9.15
N LEU A 129 -2.09 -15.27 9.09
CA LEU A 129 -1.34 -14.62 8.03
C LEU A 129 -0.89 -15.64 6.98
N LEU A 130 -0.64 -15.18 5.77
CA LEU A 130 -0.10 -16.01 4.70
C LEU A 130 1.24 -16.64 5.09
N ALA A 131 1.37 -17.93 4.82
CA ALA A 131 2.65 -18.60 4.77
C ALA A 131 3.38 -18.27 3.47
N ALA A 132 4.65 -18.67 3.37
CA ALA A 132 5.51 -18.44 2.21
C ALA A 132 4.85 -18.86 0.88
N ASP A 133 4.22 -20.04 0.84
CA ASP A 133 3.58 -20.56 -0.37
C ASP A 133 2.37 -19.71 -0.80
N GLY A 134 1.61 -19.17 0.14
CA GLY A 134 0.49 -18.27 -0.17
C GLY A 134 0.97 -16.96 -0.80
N ILE A 135 2.11 -16.43 -0.36
CA ILE A 135 2.71 -15.21 -0.95
C ILE A 135 3.25 -15.52 -2.35
N ARG A 136 3.96 -16.64 -2.54
CA ARG A 136 4.41 -17.07 -3.87
C ARG A 136 3.24 -17.26 -4.82
N HIS A 137 2.16 -17.87 -4.34
CA HIS A 137 0.94 -18.04 -5.13
C HIS A 137 0.35 -16.68 -5.54
N ALA A 138 0.18 -15.75 -4.60
CA ALA A 138 -0.33 -14.42 -4.93
C ALA A 138 0.56 -13.69 -5.96
N ALA A 139 1.89 -13.77 -5.81
CA ALA A 139 2.83 -13.20 -6.77
C ALA A 139 2.71 -13.85 -8.17
N ALA A 140 2.60 -15.18 -8.24
CA ALA A 140 2.41 -15.93 -9.51
C ALA A 140 1.10 -15.56 -10.20
N GLU A 141 0.06 -15.19 -9.45
CA GLU A 141 -1.23 -14.70 -9.94
C GLU A 141 -1.21 -13.19 -10.31
N GLY A 142 -0.04 -12.56 -10.35
CA GLY A 142 0.14 -11.18 -10.79
C GLY A 142 -0.12 -10.11 -9.73
N VAL A 143 -0.25 -10.49 -8.46
CA VAL A 143 -0.35 -9.53 -7.35
C VAL A 143 1.04 -8.95 -7.08
N GLU A 144 1.13 -7.62 -6.98
CA GLU A 144 2.35 -6.98 -6.51
C GLU A 144 2.55 -7.28 -5.02
N ILE A 145 3.72 -7.82 -4.66
CA ILE A 145 4.10 -8.01 -3.26
C ILE A 145 4.90 -6.80 -2.80
N GLY A 146 4.44 -6.17 -1.73
CA GLY A 146 5.12 -5.06 -1.05
C GLY A 146 5.43 -5.41 0.40
N SER A 147 6.26 -4.61 1.03
CA SER A 147 6.63 -4.78 2.45
C SER A 147 5.73 -3.96 3.38
N HIS A 148 5.32 -4.57 4.49
CA HIS A 148 4.67 -3.88 5.61
C HIS A 148 5.59 -3.79 6.85
N GLY A 149 6.91 -3.72 6.63
CA GLY A 149 7.92 -3.93 7.66
C GLY A 149 8.17 -5.41 7.90
N LEU A 150 8.95 -5.71 8.92
CA LEU A 150 9.30 -7.09 9.27
C LEU A 150 8.27 -7.72 10.22
N THR A 151 7.83 -6.96 11.26
CA THR A 151 7.04 -7.49 12.39
C THR A 151 5.82 -6.68 12.79
N HIS A 152 5.43 -5.65 12.02
CA HIS A 152 4.35 -4.69 12.29
C HIS A 152 4.66 -3.74 13.46
N THR A 153 5.90 -3.28 13.55
CA THR A 153 6.33 -2.32 14.58
C THR A 153 5.97 -0.89 14.16
N ASP A 154 5.54 -0.04 15.11
CA ASP A 154 5.45 1.41 14.89
C ASP A 154 6.87 1.98 14.71
N LEU A 155 7.23 2.29 13.47
CA LEU A 155 8.58 2.69 13.09
C LEU A 155 8.96 4.07 13.63
N THR A 156 7.99 4.93 13.93
CA THR A 156 8.25 6.26 14.51
C THR A 156 8.75 6.17 15.94
N ARG A 157 8.49 5.04 16.62
CA ARG A 157 8.90 4.75 17.98
C ARG A 157 10.12 3.82 18.08
N ALA A 158 10.54 3.22 16.96
CA ALA A 158 11.70 2.36 16.89
C ALA A 158 13.01 3.17 16.96
N ASP A 159 14.05 2.62 17.57
CA ASP A 159 15.39 3.18 17.42
C ASP A 159 15.94 2.97 16.00
N ASP A 160 17.05 3.61 15.65
CA ASP A 160 17.58 3.57 14.29
C ASP A 160 18.04 2.17 13.86
N ARG A 161 18.51 1.35 14.78
CA ARG A 161 18.89 -0.04 14.50
C ARG A 161 17.67 -0.90 14.19
N ALA A 162 16.65 -0.79 15.01
CA ALA A 162 15.39 -1.50 14.80
C ALA A 162 14.69 -1.01 13.53
N LEU A 163 14.62 0.30 13.30
CA LEU A 163 14.07 0.89 12.08
C LEU A 163 14.78 0.35 10.84
N THR A 164 16.13 0.41 10.82
CA THR A 164 16.91 -0.10 9.69
C THR A 164 16.65 -1.59 9.47
N ALA A 165 16.60 -2.40 10.54
CA ALA A 165 16.31 -3.82 10.44
C ALA A 165 14.91 -4.10 9.88
N GLU A 166 13.88 -3.39 10.36
CA GLU A 166 12.50 -3.53 9.91
C GLU A 166 12.35 -3.25 8.40
N VAL A 167 13.00 -2.21 7.89
CA VAL A 167 12.84 -1.83 6.47
C VAL A 167 13.76 -2.59 5.53
N THR A 168 15.02 -2.89 5.92
CA THR A 168 15.97 -3.55 5.01
C THR A 168 15.76 -5.06 4.97
N ARG A 169 15.61 -5.72 6.13
CA ARG A 169 15.46 -7.17 6.18
C ARG A 169 14.13 -7.61 5.58
N SER A 170 13.05 -6.84 5.79
CA SER A 170 11.76 -7.17 5.18
C SER A 170 11.83 -7.17 3.65
N ARG A 171 12.54 -6.21 3.05
CA ARG A 171 12.75 -6.16 1.61
C ARG A 171 13.50 -7.39 1.11
N VAL A 172 14.68 -7.65 1.69
CA VAL A 172 15.54 -8.79 1.29
C VAL A 172 14.80 -10.11 1.38
N LEU A 173 14.11 -10.37 2.49
CA LEU A 173 13.37 -11.62 2.69
C LEU A 173 12.23 -11.79 1.66
N LEU A 174 11.56 -10.71 1.28
CA LEU A 174 10.49 -10.77 0.29
C LEU A 174 11.04 -10.93 -1.13
N GLU A 175 12.14 -10.29 -1.47
CA GLU A 175 12.84 -10.47 -2.74
C GLU A 175 13.36 -11.91 -2.89
N GLU A 176 13.96 -12.49 -1.84
CA GLU A 176 14.35 -13.91 -1.81
C GLU A 176 13.14 -14.85 -1.94
N LEU A 177 12.03 -14.52 -1.28
CA LEU A 177 10.82 -15.35 -1.28
C LEU A 177 10.14 -15.38 -2.65
N THR A 178 10.07 -14.22 -3.33
CA THR A 178 9.31 -14.05 -4.58
C THR A 178 10.17 -14.16 -5.84
N GLY A 179 11.49 -14.01 -5.70
CA GLY A 179 12.42 -13.93 -6.84
C GLY A 179 12.26 -12.64 -7.66
N ALA A 180 11.60 -11.62 -7.13
CA ALA A 180 11.29 -10.38 -7.84
C ALA A 180 11.59 -9.15 -6.95
N PRO A 181 11.88 -7.96 -7.56
CA PRO A 181 12.09 -6.74 -6.80
C PRO A 181 10.85 -6.35 -5.98
N VAL A 182 11.08 -5.85 -4.76
CA VAL A 182 10.06 -5.32 -3.87
C VAL A 182 10.18 -3.81 -3.83
N ASP A 183 9.32 -3.14 -4.63
CA ASP A 183 9.37 -1.70 -4.86
C ASP A 183 8.56 -0.90 -3.84
N GLY A 184 7.52 -1.50 -3.27
CA GLY A 184 6.55 -0.83 -2.42
C GLY A 184 6.74 -1.11 -0.94
N PHE A 185 6.59 -0.06 -0.13
CA PHE A 185 6.51 -0.14 1.33
C PHE A 185 5.15 0.37 1.82
N CYS A 186 4.69 -0.14 2.95
CA CYS A 186 3.54 0.41 3.66
C CYS A 186 3.91 0.58 5.13
N TYR A 187 3.70 1.79 5.66
CA TYR A 187 4.00 2.07 7.06
C TYR A 187 2.99 1.39 7.99
N PRO A 188 3.43 0.53 8.94
CA PRO A 188 2.54 0.00 9.97
C PRO A 188 1.79 1.12 10.70
N TYR A 189 0.50 0.91 10.95
CA TYR A 189 -0.42 1.93 11.53
C TYR A 189 -0.57 3.20 10.66
N GLY A 190 0.05 3.26 9.48
CA GLY A 190 0.13 4.46 8.65
C GLY A 190 1.03 5.56 9.23
N ALA A 191 1.76 5.29 10.32
CA ALA A 191 2.59 6.27 11.03
C ALA A 191 3.92 6.50 10.31
N VAL A 192 4.21 7.76 9.97
CA VAL A 192 5.43 8.15 9.27
C VAL A 192 5.89 9.54 9.70
N ASP A 193 7.19 9.70 9.86
CA ASP A 193 7.91 10.96 10.04
C ASP A 193 9.06 11.07 9.00
N ASP A 194 9.79 12.17 8.99
CA ASP A 194 10.91 12.39 8.06
C ASP A 194 12.02 11.36 8.22
N ARG A 195 12.32 10.92 9.46
CA ARG A 195 13.33 9.90 9.75
C ARG A 195 12.94 8.55 9.16
N VAL A 196 11.71 8.11 9.40
CA VAL A 196 11.18 6.84 8.89
C VAL A 196 11.12 6.87 7.36
N ARG A 197 10.64 7.98 6.78
CA ARG A 197 10.61 8.18 5.32
C ARG A 197 12.00 8.09 4.69
N ALA A 198 12.99 8.72 5.31
CA ALA A 198 14.38 8.68 4.85
C ALA A 198 14.96 7.25 4.91
N ALA A 199 14.68 6.49 5.98
CA ALA A 199 15.11 5.11 6.12
C ALA A 199 14.51 4.19 5.05
N VAL A 200 13.20 4.32 4.76
CA VAL A 200 12.50 3.55 3.72
C VAL A 200 13.08 3.88 2.34
N ARG A 201 13.34 5.15 2.05
CA ARG A 201 14.00 5.57 0.80
C ARG A 201 15.42 5.00 0.71
N ALA A 202 16.20 5.07 1.78
CA ALA A 202 17.58 4.55 1.83
C ALA A 202 17.63 3.02 1.67
N ALA A 203 16.60 2.29 2.12
CA ALA A 203 16.45 0.86 1.90
C ALA A 203 16.14 0.48 0.44
N GLY A 204 15.91 1.47 -0.44
CA GLY A 204 15.76 1.29 -1.88
C GLY A 204 14.32 1.00 -2.34
N TYR A 205 13.30 1.24 -1.51
CA TYR A 205 11.92 1.19 -1.97
C TYR A 205 11.63 2.36 -2.92
N SER A 206 10.90 2.11 -3.98
CA SER A 206 10.55 3.13 -5.00
C SER A 206 9.40 4.02 -4.55
N TYR A 207 8.53 3.48 -3.70
CA TYR A 207 7.39 4.23 -3.13
C TYR A 207 7.01 3.70 -1.74
N ALA A 208 6.27 4.52 -0.99
CA ALA A 208 5.68 4.10 0.27
C ALA A 208 4.29 4.69 0.51
N CYS A 209 3.41 3.87 1.08
CA CYS A 209 2.03 4.20 1.40
C CYS A 209 1.85 4.49 2.89
N ALA A 210 1.15 5.58 3.20
CA ALA A 210 0.71 5.95 4.54
C ALA A 210 -0.83 5.99 4.62
N VAL A 211 -1.38 6.23 5.80
CA VAL A 211 -2.83 6.54 5.95
C VAL A 211 -3.02 8.05 5.83
N ASP A 212 -2.41 8.81 6.73
CA ASP A 212 -2.36 10.26 6.68
C ASP A 212 -0.91 10.71 6.92
N PRO A 213 -0.16 11.04 5.86
CA PRO A 213 1.24 11.43 6.00
C PRO A 213 1.42 12.86 6.55
N GLY A 214 0.36 13.55 6.93
CA GLY A 214 0.43 14.95 7.39
C GLY A 214 0.99 15.86 6.30
N PRO A 215 2.04 16.66 6.62
CA PRO A 215 2.66 17.57 5.64
C PRO A 215 3.60 16.84 4.63
N LEU A 216 3.90 15.56 4.84
CA LEU A 216 4.81 14.83 3.97
C LEU A 216 4.15 14.58 2.61
N THR A 217 4.95 14.72 1.56
CA THR A 217 4.52 14.55 0.16
C THR A 217 5.51 13.67 -0.62
N GLY A 218 5.17 13.37 -1.86
CA GLY A 218 6.02 12.61 -2.76
C GLY A 218 5.78 11.10 -2.73
N PRO A 219 6.57 10.34 -3.51
CA PRO A 219 6.34 8.92 -3.72
C PRO A 219 6.49 8.08 -2.43
N HIS A 220 7.26 8.55 -1.44
CA HIS A 220 7.42 7.88 -0.16
C HIS A 220 6.46 8.36 0.94
N ALA A 221 5.37 9.03 0.57
CA ALA A 221 4.33 9.51 1.49
C ALA A 221 2.95 9.50 0.81
N LEU A 222 2.63 8.42 0.08
CA LEU A 222 1.37 8.30 -0.65
C LEU A 222 0.20 8.13 0.32
N PRO A 223 -0.74 9.08 0.39
CA PRO A 223 -1.92 8.94 1.22
C PRO A 223 -2.86 7.89 0.66
N ARG A 224 -3.49 7.12 1.55
CA ARG A 224 -4.48 6.11 1.19
C ARG A 224 -5.85 6.40 1.79
N LEU A 225 -6.87 5.91 1.12
CA LEU A 225 -8.23 6.00 1.57
C LEU A 225 -8.74 4.63 2.02
N HIS A 226 -9.02 4.48 3.31
CA HIS A 226 -9.63 3.25 3.82
C HIS A 226 -11.00 2.99 3.18
N LEU A 227 -11.18 1.81 2.60
CA LEU A 227 -12.45 1.29 2.11
C LEU A 227 -12.89 0.11 2.98
N GLY A 228 -13.91 0.34 3.79
CA GLY A 228 -14.39 -0.63 4.77
C GLY A 228 -15.79 -1.16 4.46
N GLN A 229 -16.31 -1.96 5.38
CA GLN A 229 -17.63 -2.58 5.28
C GLN A 229 -18.79 -1.58 5.13
N ARG A 230 -18.63 -0.37 5.70
CA ARG A 230 -19.65 0.68 5.62
C ARG A 230 -19.67 1.42 4.28
N ASP A 231 -18.67 1.23 3.44
CA ASP A 231 -18.55 1.95 2.16
C ASP A 231 -19.41 1.30 1.07
N THR A 232 -20.68 1.67 1.09
CA THR A 232 -21.66 1.37 0.06
C THR A 232 -21.40 2.22 -1.19
N ALA A 233 -22.09 1.96 -2.29
CA ALA A 233 -21.95 2.70 -3.54
C ALA A 233 -22.09 4.24 -3.36
N TRP A 234 -22.96 4.69 -2.46
CA TRP A 234 -23.15 6.11 -2.15
C TRP A 234 -21.91 6.70 -1.42
N ARG A 235 -21.40 5.99 -0.41
CA ARG A 235 -20.22 6.44 0.34
C ARG A 235 -18.98 6.42 -0.54
N LEU A 236 -18.84 5.43 -1.41
CA LEU A 236 -17.76 5.39 -2.41
C LEU A 236 -17.82 6.59 -3.35
N HIS A 237 -19.02 6.95 -3.80
CA HIS A 237 -19.21 8.15 -4.63
C HIS A 237 -18.73 9.40 -3.89
N LEU A 238 -19.17 9.60 -2.66
CA LEU A 238 -18.76 10.74 -1.84
C LEU A 238 -17.22 10.76 -1.64
N LYS A 239 -16.61 9.63 -1.28
CA LYS A 239 -15.16 9.51 -1.12
C LYS A 239 -14.41 9.81 -2.41
N HIS A 240 -14.90 9.35 -3.55
CA HIS A 240 -14.33 9.64 -4.86
C HIS A 240 -14.37 11.13 -5.19
N GLU A 241 -15.52 11.78 -4.99
CA GLU A 241 -15.64 13.23 -5.26
C GLU A 241 -14.77 14.06 -4.30
N LEU A 242 -14.74 13.72 -3.02
CA LEU A 242 -13.86 14.37 -2.05
C LEU A 242 -12.37 14.20 -2.41
N HIS A 243 -11.98 13.00 -2.89
CA HIS A 243 -10.61 12.78 -3.37
C HIS A 243 -10.31 13.67 -4.59
N ARG A 244 -11.25 13.81 -5.53
CA ARG A 244 -11.09 14.71 -6.69
C ARG A 244 -10.95 16.19 -6.27
N LEU A 245 -11.65 16.61 -5.23
CA LEU A 245 -11.55 17.98 -4.70
C LEU A 245 -10.21 18.23 -4.00
N ARG A 246 -9.67 17.27 -3.27
CA ARG A 246 -8.33 17.32 -2.65
C ARG A 246 -7.19 17.38 -3.69
N ARG A 247 -7.48 17.09 -4.96
CA ARG A 247 -6.55 17.18 -6.09
C ARG A 247 -6.19 18.60 -6.51
N ARG A 248 -6.78 19.63 -5.95
CA ARG A 248 -6.35 21.01 -6.24
C ARG A 248 -5.03 21.25 -5.51
N PRO A 249 -3.97 21.69 -6.21
CA PRO A 249 -2.74 22.08 -5.55
C PRO A 249 -3.08 23.20 -4.55
N VAL A 250 -2.66 23.02 -3.31
CA VAL A 250 -2.67 24.12 -2.35
C VAL A 250 -1.68 25.13 -2.93
N LYS A 251 -2.18 26.24 -3.47
CA LYS A 251 -1.33 27.37 -3.85
C LYS A 251 -0.58 27.77 -2.59
N GLY A 252 0.75 27.74 -2.69
CA GLY A 252 1.62 28.06 -1.56
C GLY A 252 1.25 29.39 -0.93
N VAL A 253 1.33 29.39 0.40
CA VAL A 253 1.53 30.59 1.20
C VAL A 253 3.00 30.95 1.13
#